data_5410819bba95f893831bbdfc42c0acbc
#
_entry.id   5410819bba95f893831bbdfc42c0acbc
#
_cell.length_a   1.000
_cell.length_b   1.000
_cell.length_c   1.000
_cell.angle_alpha   90.00
_cell.angle_beta   90.00
_cell.angle_gamma   90.00
#
_symmetry.space_group_name_H-M   'P 1'
#
loop_
_entity.id
_entity.type
_entity.pdbx_description
1 polymer ?
#
loop_
_entity_poly.entity_id
_entity_poly.type
_entity_poly.pdbx_seq_one_letter_code
_entity_poly.pdbx_strand_id
1 'polypeptide(L)'
;MKKSQRQIRKEYKEKGIKTGKERYNIGVTILLILGLVTILFPLYMTVMIAFKQPSEMTNDIHGILSLPQHWSLSNFKEAMEVTDFWHSLGNSLFITLATIALSIVIHSLIGYVLGRSKKKNRIYNGIYLYLVSGMFVPFAILMMPLVKQTAKMGLANMIGVVLLYT
;
A
#
# COMPACT_ATOMS: atom_id res chain seq x y z
N MET A 1 -25.64 31.06 -13.32
CA MET A 1 -24.91 31.67 -14.45
C MET A 1 -23.50 31.06 -14.54
N LYS A 2 -23.18 30.36 -15.65
CA LYS A 2 -21.83 29.82 -15.88
C LYS A 2 -20.89 30.96 -16.27
N LYS A 3 -19.82 31.20 -15.49
CA LYS A 3 -18.79 32.17 -15.84
C LYS A 3 -18.15 31.81 -17.18
N SER A 4 -17.96 32.80 -18.06
CA SER A 4 -17.27 32.61 -19.35
C SER A 4 -15.79 32.22 -19.11
N GLN A 5 -15.22 31.38 -19.98
CA GLN A 5 -13.80 30.98 -19.95
C GLN A 5 -12.84 32.19 -19.88
N ARG A 6 -13.21 33.32 -20.47
CA ARG A 6 -12.44 34.58 -20.38
C ARG A 6 -12.44 35.19 -18.98
N GLN A 7 -13.56 35.08 -18.23
CA GLN A 7 -13.66 35.58 -16.85
C GLN A 7 -12.87 34.70 -15.89
N ILE A 8 -12.91 33.38 -16.09
CA ILE A 8 -12.12 32.41 -15.33
C ILE A 8 -10.62 32.67 -15.50
N ARG A 9 -10.14 32.88 -16.75
CA ARG A 9 -8.73 33.20 -17.02
C ARG A 9 -8.28 34.53 -16.38
N LYS A 10 -9.12 35.55 -16.34
CA LYS A 10 -8.82 36.83 -15.66
C LYS A 10 -8.69 36.65 -14.15
N GLU A 11 -9.60 35.91 -13.55
CA GLU A 11 -9.59 35.60 -12.11
C GLU A 11 -8.34 34.80 -11.69
N TYR A 12 -7.91 33.83 -12.50
CA TYR A 12 -6.66 33.11 -12.27
C TYR A 12 -5.41 34.00 -12.41
N LYS A 13 -5.44 34.97 -13.35
CA LYS A 13 -4.36 35.91 -13.55
C LYS A 13 -4.24 36.92 -12.40
N GLU A 14 -5.37 37.38 -11.85
CA GLU A 14 -5.41 38.26 -10.68
C GLU A 14 -4.95 37.56 -9.40
N LYS A 15 -5.22 36.26 -9.26
CA LYS A 15 -4.77 35.45 -8.12
C LYS A 15 -3.31 34.98 -8.24
N GLY A 16 -2.56 35.44 -9.23
CA GLY A 16 -1.16 35.05 -9.44
C GLY A 16 -0.97 33.55 -9.80
N ILE A 17 -2.07 32.83 -10.06
CA ILE A 17 -2.03 31.45 -10.48
C ILE A 17 -1.64 31.45 -11.97
N LYS A 18 -0.37 31.16 -12.25
CA LYS A 18 0.09 30.97 -13.61
C LYS A 18 -0.65 29.78 -14.21
N THR A 19 -1.68 30.03 -15.01
CA THR A 19 -2.18 29.04 -15.96
C THR A 19 -1.07 28.85 -16.98
N GLY A 20 -0.08 28.03 -16.64
CA GLY A 20 1.01 27.72 -17.56
C GLY A 20 0.40 27.07 -18.79
N LYS A 21 0.67 27.60 -19.99
CA LYS A 21 0.86 26.72 -21.12
C LYS A 21 1.88 25.69 -20.63
N GLU A 22 1.42 24.46 -20.42
CA GLU A 22 2.32 23.36 -20.14
C GLU A 22 3.34 23.36 -21.28
N ARG A 23 4.52 23.90 -21.02
CA ARG A 23 5.65 23.76 -21.94
C ARG A 23 6.02 22.30 -21.85
N TYR A 24 5.56 21.51 -22.80
CA TYR A 24 6.03 20.15 -22.99
C TYR A 24 7.55 20.20 -23.14
N ASN A 25 8.24 19.86 -22.07
CA ASN A 25 9.68 19.76 -22.12
C ASN A 25 9.99 18.37 -22.69
N ILE A 26 10.26 18.30 -23.99
CA ILE A 26 10.53 17.08 -24.72
C ILE A 26 11.61 16.23 -24.02
N GLY A 27 12.66 16.88 -23.49
CA GLY A 27 13.73 16.20 -22.77
C GLY A 27 13.22 15.50 -21.49
N VAL A 28 12.39 16.19 -20.69
CA VAL A 28 11.76 15.61 -19.50
C VAL A 28 10.80 14.48 -19.90
N THR A 29 10.04 14.64 -20.98
CA THR A 29 9.12 13.59 -21.46
C THR A 29 9.88 12.34 -21.88
N ILE A 30 11.00 12.47 -22.61
CA ILE A 30 11.85 11.32 -22.97
C ILE A 30 12.41 10.64 -21.72
N LEU A 31 12.90 11.41 -20.75
CA LEU A 31 13.42 10.87 -19.50
C LEU A 31 12.34 10.08 -18.73
N LEU A 32 11.12 10.62 -18.67
CA LEU A 32 9.99 9.95 -18.03
C LEU A 32 9.58 8.67 -18.77
N ILE A 33 9.61 8.66 -20.10
CA ILE A 33 9.32 7.44 -20.90
C ILE A 33 10.39 6.38 -20.63
N LEU A 34 11.66 6.73 -20.62
CA LEU A 34 12.75 5.80 -20.29
C LEU A 34 12.58 5.24 -18.88
N GLY A 35 12.28 6.08 -17.90
CA GLY A 35 11.97 5.65 -16.53
C GLY A 35 10.77 4.70 -16.48
N LEU A 36 9.70 5.02 -17.21
CA LEU A 36 8.51 4.20 -17.30
C LEU A 36 8.81 2.81 -17.88
N VAL A 37 9.57 2.75 -18.99
CA VAL A 37 9.98 1.48 -19.60
C VAL A 37 10.79 0.64 -18.61
N THR A 38 11.73 1.26 -17.88
CA THR A 38 12.55 0.57 -16.87
C THR A 38 11.70 -0.03 -15.75
N ILE A 39 10.66 0.69 -15.30
CA ILE A 39 9.74 0.22 -14.26
C ILE A 39 8.79 -0.85 -14.78
N LEU A 40 8.30 -0.70 -16.01
CA LEU A 40 7.35 -1.66 -16.60
C LEU A 40 8.01 -2.95 -17.07
N PHE A 41 9.32 -2.94 -17.34
CA PHE A 41 10.04 -4.12 -17.84
C PHE A 41 9.96 -5.33 -16.90
N PRO A 42 10.25 -5.22 -15.59
CA PRO A 42 10.07 -6.34 -14.66
C PRO A 42 8.63 -6.84 -14.58
N LEU A 43 7.65 -5.91 -14.65
CA LEU A 43 6.24 -6.26 -14.65
C LEU A 43 5.86 -7.05 -15.92
N TYR A 44 6.31 -6.59 -17.08
CA TYR A 44 6.16 -7.32 -18.34
C TYR A 44 6.73 -8.74 -18.24
N MET A 45 7.97 -8.88 -17.74
CA MET A 45 8.61 -10.18 -17.55
C MET A 45 7.80 -11.08 -16.63
N THR A 46 7.32 -10.56 -15.50
CA THR A 46 6.50 -11.32 -14.56
C THR A 46 5.23 -11.87 -15.22
N VAL A 47 4.53 -11.01 -15.97
CA VAL A 47 3.30 -11.42 -16.68
C VAL A 47 3.63 -12.47 -17.75
N MET A 48 4.68 -12.26 -18.54
CA MET A 48 5.06 -13.23 -19.60
C MET A 48 5.44 -14.58 -19.01
N ILE A 49 6.26 -14.62 -17.97
CA ILE A 49 6.67 -15.83 -17.28
C ILE A 49 5.48 -16.57 -16.65
N ALA A 50 4.52 -15.84 -16.08
CA ALA A 50 3.36 -16.43 -15.44
C ALA A 50 2.52 -17.31 -16.39
N PHE A 51 2.49 -16.98 -17.68
CA PHE A 51 1.73 -17.71 -18.70
C PHE A 51 2.57 -18.69 -19.53
N LYS A 52 3.88 -18.79 -19.32
CA LYS A 52 4.76 -19.72 -20.04
C LYS A 52 4.75 -21.10 -19.40
N GLN A 53 5.04 -22.12 -20.21
CA GLN A 53 5.38 -23.43 -19.68
C GLN A 53 6.80 -23.42 -19.10
N PRO A 54 7.08 -24.18 -18.03
CA PRO A 54 8.43 -24.28 -17.46
C PRO A 54 9.51 -24.68 -18.48
N SER A 55 9.17 -25.52 -19.44
CA SER A 55 10.06 -25.94 -20.53
C SER A 55 10.52 -24.84 -21.47
N GLU A 56 9.71 -23.78 -21.61
CA GLU A 56 10.06 -22.61 -22.45
C GLU A 56 11.07 -21.68 -21.75
N MET A 57 11.23 -21.81 -20.44
CA MET A 57 12.10 -20.94 -19.63
C MET A 57 13.51 -21.54 -19.43
N THR A 58 13.63 -22.87 -19.49
CA THR A 58 14.87 -23.58 -19.14
C THR A 58 15.87 -23.68 -20.29
N ASN A 59 15.43 -23.53 -21.54
CA ASN A 59 16.23 -23.84 -22.70
C ASN A 59 16.93 -22.67 -23.38
N ASP A 60 16.49 -21.42 -23.14
CA ASP A 60 17.12 -20.25 -23.77
C ASP A 60 16.76 -18.95 -23.05
N ILE A 61 17.76 -18.05 -22.90
CA ILE A 61 17.56 -16.69 -22.40
C ILE A 61 16.59 -15.91 -23.30
N HIS A 62 16.63 -16.15 -24.63
CA HIS A 62 15.66 -15.56 -25.56
C HIS A 62 14.23 -16.05 -25.30
N GLY A 63 14.05 -17.26 -24.81
CA GLY A 63 12.78 -17.81 -24.40
C GLY A 63 12.11 -16.99 -23.28
N ILE A 64 12.88 -16.41 -22.36
CA ILE A 64 12.36 -15.62 -21.25
C ILE A 64 11.75 -14.30 -21.75
N LEU A 65 12.36 -13.65 -22.72
CA LEU A 65 11.93 -12.36 -23.26
C LEU A 65 10.82 -12.46 -24.31
N SER A 66 10.70 -13.61 -24.97
CA SER A 66 9.69 -13.83 -26.02
C SER A 66 8.27 -13.96 -25.46
N LEU A 67 7.28 -13.81 -26.31
CA LEU A 67 5.90 -14.15 -25.98
C LEU A 67 5.77 -15.68 -25.75
N PRO A 68 4.82 -16.14 -24.90
CA PRO A 68 4.56 -17.56 -24.71
C PRO A 68 4.23 -18.24 -26.06
N GLN A 69 4.88 -19.34 -26.38
CA GLN A 69 4.52 -20.16 -27.55
C GLN A 69 3.27 -20.99 -27.23
N HIS A 70 3.17 -21.48 -26.00
CA HIS A 70 2.03 -22.19 -25.49
C HIS A 70 1.54 -21.55 -24.20
N TRP A 71 0.38 -20.92 -24.26
CA TRP A 71 -0.22 -20.30 -23.07
C TRP A 71 -0.64 -21.36 -22.06
N SER A 72 -0.12 -21.27 -20.84
CA SER A 72 -0.38 -22.21 -19.76
C SER A 72 -0.71 -21.51 -18.46
N LEU A 73 -1.58 -22.12 -17.67
CA LEU A 73 -1.90 -21.69 -16.29
C LEU A 73 -1.18 -22.59 -15.26
N SER A 74 -0.27 -23.46 -15.69
CA SER A 74 0.43 -24.39 -14.79
C SER A 74 1.17 -23.68 -13.66
N ASN A 75 1.83 -22.56 -13.95
CA ASN A 75 2.56 -21.79 -12.95
C ASN A 75 1.65 -21.19 -11.87
N PHE A 76 0.41 -20.80 -12.25
CA PHE A 76 -0.57 -20.34 -11.28
C PHE A 76 -1.03 -21.47 -10.36
N LYS A 77 -1.28 -22.64 -10.91
CA LYS A 77 -1.65 -23.82 -10.13
C LYS A 77 -0.56 -24.20 -9.16
N GLU A 78 0.68 -24.33 -9.65
CA GLU A 78 1.85 -24.64 -8.83
C GLU A 78 2.08 -23.57 -7.74
N ALA A 79 1.98 -22.28 -8.08
CA ALA A 79 2.10 -21.21 -7.11
C ALA A 79 1.04 -21.31 -6.01
N MET A 80 -0.23 -21.60 -6.35
CA MET A 80 -1.29 -21.78 -5.37
C MET A 80 -1.06 -22.99 -4.46
N GLU A 81 -0.52 -24.09 -5.00
CA GLU A 81 -0.19 -25.29 -4.23
C GLU A 81 1.01 -25.08 -3.31
N VAL A 82 2.11 -24.52 -3.82
CA VAL A 82 3.34 -24.28 -3.06
C VAL A 82 3.13 -23.26 -1.93
N THR A 83 2.31 -22.24 -2.15
CA THR A 83 2.04 -21.20 -1.15
C THR A 83 0.92 -21.55 -0.18
N ASP A 84 0.26 -22.69 -0.34
CA ASP A 84 -0.99 -23.01 0.37
C ASP A 84 -1.96 -21.82 0.34
N PHE A 85 -2.22 -21.35 -0.87
CA PHE A 85 -2.89 -20.08 -1.14
C PHE A 85 -4.21 -19.93 -0.40
N TRP A 86 -5.06 -20.95 -0.41
CA TRP A 86 -6.40 -20.87 0.19
C TRP A 86 -6.35 -20.74 1.70
N HIS A 87 -5.44 -21.46 2.36
CA HIS A 87 -5.21 -21.34 3.79
C HIS A 87 -4.62 -19.96 4.15
N SER A 88 -3.63 -19.52 3.39
CA SER A 88 -3.01 -18.19 3.58
C SER A 88 -4.01 -17.07 3.36
N LEU A 89 -4.88 -17.18 2.35
CA LEU A 89 -5.96 -16.22 2.08
C LEU A 89 -6.97 -16.20 3.24
N GLY A 90 -7.39 -17.37 3.74
CA GLY A 90 -8.29 -17.48 4.89
C GLY A 90 -7.72 -16.80 6.13
N ASN A 91 -6.45 -17.05 6.44
CA ASN A 91 -5.75 -16.42 7.55
C ASN A 91 -5.68 -14.89 7.41
N SER A 92 -5.33 -14.41 6.21
CA SER A 92 -5.25 -12.97 5.93
C SER A 92 -6.62 -12.31 6.04
N LEU A 93 -7.66 -12.95 5.53
CA LEU A 93 -9.04 -12.46 5.62
C LEU A 93 -9.52 -12.39 7.07
N PHE A 94 -9.26 -13.43 7.85
CA PHE A 94 -9.60 -13.45 9.28
C PHE A 94 -8.90 -12.33 10.04
N ILE A 95 -7.57 -12.20 9.89
CA ILE A 95 -6.78 -11.14 10.55
C ILE A 95 -7.32 -9.76 10.16
N THR A 96 -7.55 -9.53 8.87
CA THR A 96 -8.04 -8.24 8.37
C THR A 96 -9.41 -7.89 8.94
N LEU A 97 -10.38 -8.80 8.86
CA LEU A 97 -11.74 -8.55 9.36
C LEU A 97 -11.77 -8.36 10.87
N ALA A 98 -11.06 -9.21 11.62
CA ALA A 98 -10.97 -9.11 13.07
C ALA A 98 -10.33 -7.78 13.50
N THR A 99 -9.20 -7.40 12.88
CA THR A 99 -8.52 -6.14 13.17
C THR A 99 -9.40 -4.93 12.83
N ILE A 100 -10.06 -4.91 11.68
CA ILE A 100 -10.96 -3.81 11.30
C ILE A 100 -12.11 -3.69 12.32
N ALA A 101 -12.76 -4.79 12.67
CA ALA A 101 -13.87 -4.78 13.61
C ALA A 101 -13.45 -4.22 14.99
N LEU A 102 -12.34 -4.72 15.54
CA LEU A 102 -11.81 -4.27 16.82
C LEU A 102 -11.35 -2.80 16.75
N SER A 103 -10.63 -2.42 15.69
CA SER A 103 -10.16 -1.04 15.50
C SER A 103 -11.32 -0.05 15.43
N ILE A 104 -12.39 -0.36 14.69
CA ILE A 104 -13.56 0.51 14.62
C ILE A 104 -14.15 0.73 16.01
N VAL A 105 -14.31 -0.32 16.80
CA VAL A 105 -14.88 -0.21 18.15
C VAL A 105 -13.96 0.60 19.07
N ILE A 106 -12.69 0.16 19.18
CA ILE A 106 -11.73 0.75 20.14
C ILE A 106 -11.41 2.19 19.79
N HIS A 107 -11.06 2.45 18.52
CA HIS A 107 -10.68 3.80 18.10
C HIS A 107 -11.86 4.78 18.10
N SER A 108 -13.09 4.31 17.80
CA SER A 108 -14.28 5.14 17.91
C SER A 108 -14.57 5.55 19.36
N LEU A 109 -14.44 4.62 20.30
CA LEU A 109 -14.63 4.90 21.73
C LEU A 109 -13.57 5.87 22.26
N ILE A 110 -12.29 5.61 21.96
CA ILE A 110 -11.17 6.48 22.35
C ILE A 110 -11.34 7.87 21.71
N GLY A 111 -11.61 7.91 20.41
CA GLY A 111 -11.81 9.16 19.68
C GLY A 111 -12.98 9.98 20.23
N TYR A 112 -14.09 9.34 20.58
CA TYR A 112 -15.25 10.00 21.19
C TYR A 112 -14.90 10.61 22.55
N VAL A 113 -14.30 9.81 23.44
CA VAL A 113 -13.94 10.27 24.79
C VAL A 113 -12.92 11.42 24.73
N LEU A 114 -11.87 11.26 23.95
CA LEU A 114 -10.82 12.28 23.83
C LEU A 114 -11.34 13.53 23.11
N GLY A 115 -12.12 13.38 22.06
CA GLY A 115 -12.70 14.52 21.32
C GLY A 115 -13.57 15.39 22.20
N ARG A 116 -14.35 14.79 23.11
CA ARG A 116 -15.25 15.48 24.02
C ARG A 116 -14.54 16.06 25.25
N SER A 117 -13.52 15.37 25.78
CA SER A 117 -12.95 15.64 27.11
C SER A 117 -11.63 16.42 27.09
N LYS A 118 -10.83 16.35 26.00
CA LYS A 118 -9.48 16.95 25.94
C LYS A 118 -9.43 18.45 26.25
N LYS A 119 -10.46 19.20 25.85
CA LYS A 119 -10.54 20.66 26.11
C LYS A 119 -10.88 21.01 27.56
N LYS A 120 -11.47 20.08 28.31
CA LYS A 120 -11.97 20.29 29.66
C LYS A 120 -11.04 19.80 30.76
N ASN A 121 -10.16 18.84 30.43
CA ASN A 121 -9.33 18.18 31.44
C ASN A 121 -7.89 17.97 30.91
N ARG A 122 -6.88 18.40 31.69
CA ARG A 122 -5.46 18.29 31.40
C ARG A 122 -5.02 16.83 31.20
N ILE A 123 -5.60 15.89 31.95
CA ILE A 123 -5.27 14.45 31.83
C ILE A 123 -5.65 13.93 30.44
N TYR A 124 -6.86 14.20 29.96
CA TYR A 124 -7.28 13.77 28.62
C TYR A 124 -6.46 14.44 27.51
N ASN A 125 -6.06 15.69 27.71
CA ASN A 125 -5.15 16.35 26.77
C ASN A 125 -3.76 15.69 26.77
N GLY A 126 -3.25 15.29 27.92
CA GLY A 126 -1.99 14.54 28.05
C GLY A 126 -2.06 13.18 27.35
N ILE A 127 -3.13 12.42 27.56
CA ILE A 127 -3.38 11.14 26.86
C ILE A 127 -3.44 11.35 25.34
N TYR A 128 -4.13 12.38 24.89
CA TYR A 128 -4.21 12.71 23.47
C TYR A 128 -2.84 13.00 22.87
N LEU A 129 -2.03 13.83 23.54
CA LEU A 129 -0.66 14.15 23.09
C LEU A 129 0.25 12.91 23.09
N TYR A 130 0.12 12.03 24.09
CA TYR A 130 0.85 10.78 24.15
C TYR A 130 0.52 9.88 22.95
N LEU A 131 -0.77 9.70 22.64
CA LEU A 131 -1.18 8.88 21.49
C LEU A 131 -0.71 9.49 20.17
N VAL A 132 -0.81 10.81 20.01
CA VAL A 132 -0.32 11.50 18.80
C VAL A 132 1.20 11.39 18.67
N SER A 133 1.94 11.44 19.80
CA SER A 133 3.40 11.29 19.78
C SER A 133 3.86 9.93 19.25
N GLY A 134 3.06 8.88 19.46
CA GLY A 134 3.33 7.56 18.90
C GLY A 134 3.39 7.52 17.37
N MET A 135 2.68 8.42 16.69
CA MET A 135 2.71 8.52 15.21
C MET A 135 4.06 8.98 14.67
N PHE A 136 4.89 9.63 15.49
CA PHE A 136 6.21 10.08 15.08
C PHE A 136 7.30 9.01 15.21
N VAL A 137 6.96 7.86 15.82
CA VAL A 137 7.92 6.74 15.94
C VAL A 137 7.82 5.88 14.69
N PRO A 138 8.90 5.79 13.87
CA PRO A 138 8.88 4.95 12.67
C PRO A 138 8.67 3.48 13.03
N PHE A 139 7.72 2.82 12.37
CA PHE A 139 7.41 1.40 12.60
C PHE A 139 8.65 0.50 12.48
N ALA A 140 9.57 0.82 11.57
CA ALA A 140 10.81 0.06 11.38
C ALA A 140 11.65 -0.06 12.67
N ILE A 141 11.63 0.95 13.55
CA ILE A 141 12.34 0.93 14.84
C ILE A 141 11.63 0.00 15.83
N LEU A 142 10.30 -0.02 15.78
CA LEU A 142 9.48 -0.82 16.71
C LEU A 142 9.35 -2.28 16.29
N MET A 143 9.52 -2.61 15.02
CA MET A 143 9.25 -3.94 14.48
C MET A 143 9.99 -5.05 15.21
N MET A 144 11.32 -4.94 15.39
CA MET A 144 12.11 -5.97 16.04
C MET A 144 11.80 -6.13 17.54
N PRO A 145 11.69 -5.05 18.34
CA PRO A 145 11.23 -5.15 19.73
C PRO A 145 9.84 -5.76 19.86
N LEU A 146 8.88 -5.39 19.00
CA LEU A 146 7.52 -5.92 19.02
C LEU A 146 7.50 -7.43 18.73
N VAL A 147 8.17 -7.88 17.66
CA VAL A 147 8.26 -9.31 17.33
C VAL A 147 8.87 -10.11 18.51
N LYS A 148 9.94 -9.59 19.11
CA LYS A 148 10.61 -10.23 20.25
C LYS A 148 9.72 -10.29 21.49
N GLN A 149 8.97 -9.22 21.74
CA GLN A 149 8.09 -9.14 22.90
C GLN A 149 6.87 -10.05 22.74
N THR A 150 6.24 -10.03 21.57
CA THR A 150 5.09 -10.91 21.28
C THR A 150 5.46 -12.38 21.30
N ALA A 151 6.63 -12.75 20.80
CA ALA A 151 7.14 -14.12 20.90
C ALA A 151 7.32 -14.55 22.37
N LYS A 152 7.90 -13.69 23.24
CA LYS A 152 8.03 -13.97 24.66
C LYS A 152 6.69 -14.10 25.40
N MET A 153 5.66 -13.39 24.95
CA MET A 153 4.30 -13.44 25.52
C MET A 153 3.47 -14.62 25.00
N GLY A 154 4.03 -15.47 24.11
CA GLY A 154 3.27 -16.54 23.45
C GLY A 154 2.24 -16.04 22.44
N LEU A 155 2.36 -14.79 21.99
CA LEU A 155 1.45 -14.14 21.04
C LEU A 155 2.01 -14.13 19.60
N ALA A 156 2.96 -15.01 19.28
CA ALA A 156 3.45 -15.21 17.92
C ALA A 156 2.46 -16.06 17.10
N ASN A 157 1.21 -15.63 17.04
CA ASN A 157 0.11 -16.30 16.36
C ASN A 157 -0.88 -15.27 15.77
N MET A 158 -1.92 -15.73 15.06
CA MET A 158 -2.90 -14.84 14.42
C MET A 158 -3.58 -13.88 15.41
N ILE A 159 -3.89 -14.33 16.61
CA ILE A 159 -4.51 -13.49 17.64
C ILE A 159 -3.56 -12.36 18.07
N GLY A 160 -2.29 -12.68 18.26
CA GLY A 160 -1.27 -11.68 18.57
C GLY A 160 -1.09 -10.64 17.45
N VAL A 161 -1.18 -11.07 16.20
CA VAL A 161 -1.13 -10.12 15.05
C VAL A 161 -2.35 -9.20 15.06
N VAL A 162 -3.55 -9.73 15.30
CA VAL A 162 -4.77 -8.91 15.42
C VAL A 162 -4.63 -7.89 16.54
N LEU A 163 -4.14 -8.29 17.72
CA LEU A 163 -3.94 -7.40 18.86
C LEU A 163 -2.88 -6.32 18.59
N LEU A 164 -1.82 -6.65 17.85
CA LEU A 164 -0.78 -5.67 17.48
C LEU A 164 -1.26 -4.61 16.49
N TYR A 165 -2.18 -4.97 15.62
CA TYR A 165 -2.71 -4.05 14.62
C TYR A 165 -3.94 -3.27 15.09
N THR A 166 -4.49 -3.59 16.25
CA THR A 166 -5.61 -2.89 16.87
C THR A 166 -5.15 -1.84 17.87
#